data_ff23d90a1162a09f66d08361069bd324
#
_entry.id   ff23d90a1162a09f66d08361069bd324
#
_cell.length_a   1.000
_cell.length_b   1.000
_cell.length_c   1.000
_cell.angle_alpha   90.00
_cell.angle_beta   90.00
_cell.angle_gamma   90.00
#
_symmetry.space_group_name_H-M   'P 1'
#
loop_
_entity.id
_entity.type
_entity.pdbx_description
1 polymer ?
#
loop_
_entity_poly.entity_id
_entity_poly.type
_entity_poly.pdbx_seq_one_letter_code
_entity_poly.pdbx_strand_id
1 'polypeptide(L)'
;MKKLKKRFIVPAVVFILSMCALIGLIYIVGKSQEQQNRTNAKLNAMTYAERINGELMEGIGVTDTLKQVVISGDGNINGFYDVAANMMDDSIQSIQIAPNGVVTEIYPEEGNESGKIDLINDSDRGEISRYARDNDTVIMQGPLELKQGGYGIAVRNPVYLEDENGQKSFWGFTIVILKVPEIFSDSVEALSNFGYKYSLQKCASPRDDTYEWVYGSKKELNNPVIYDFDVYGDKWRLEILPKSGFYNNNYLIYMFIGGVIIVLLLTGLTVALILINENRNNFKRLAVTDALTGIYNRHGFDEQVEQYMRQNPQKHCVVAMLDIDDFKLVNDVYGHAAGDGVLQKLAESMKQYFSKDVILGRNGGDEFSIFMPD
;
A
#
# COMPACT_ATOMS: atom_id res chain seq x y z
N MET A 1 -2.91 44.33 -18.35
CA MET A 1 -3.35 43.53 -17.19
C MET A 1 -3.87 42.12 -17.52
N LYS A 2 -4.78 41.90 -18.49
CA LYS A 2 -5.31 40.56 -18.85
C LYS A 2 -4.26 39.58 -19.36
N LYS A 3 -3.27 40.00 -20.17
CA LYS A 3 -2.19 39.14 -20.68
C LYS A 3 -1.23 38.69 -19.60
N LEU A 4 -0.86 39.59 -18.64
CA LEU A 4 0.01 39.23 -17.52
C LEU A 4 -0.64 38.17 -16.62
N LYS A 5 -1.95 38.27 -16.34
CA LYS A 5 -2.70 37.28 -15.58
C LYS A 5 -2.67 35.88 -16.21
N LYS A 6 -2.82 35.79 -17.55
CA LYS A 6 -2.82 34.49 -18.26
C LYS A 6 -1.45 33.78 -18.17
N ARG A 7 -0.36 34.53 -18.19
CA ARG A 7 1.02 34.03 -18.16
C ARG A 7 1.37 33.30 -16.85
N PHE A 8 0.77 33.69 -15.71
CA PHE A 8 1.02 33.10 -14.41
C PHE A 8 -0.11 32.16 -13.95
N ILE A 9 -1.35 32.48 -14.26
CA ILE A 9 -2.50 31.69 -13.79
C ILE A 9 -2.53 30.31 -14.45
N VAL A 10 -2.32 30.22 -15.78
CA VAL A 10 -2.42 28.93 -16.49
C VAL A 10 -1.37 27.93 -16.01
N PRO A 11 -0.06 28.26 -15.92
CA PRO A 11 0.92 27.34 -15.37
C PRO A 11 0.67 26.99 -13.89
N ALA A 12 0.20 27.94 -13.08
CA ALA A 12 -0.14 27.68 -11.69
C ALA A 12 -1.31 26.69 -11.55
N VAL A 13 -2.34 26.81 -12.37
CA VAL A 13 -3.47 25.87 -12.40
C VAL A 13 -3.00 24.50 -12.86
N VAL A 14 -2.18 24.40 -13.91
CA VAL A 14 -1.61 23.15 -14.39
C VAL A 14 -0.78 22.48 -13.28
N PHE A 15 0.08 23.24 -12.60
CA PHE A 15 0.88 22.74 -11.48
C PHE A 15 0.00 22.17 -10.36
N ILE A 16 -1.01 22.94 -9.91
CA ILE A 16 -1.89 22.52 -8.80
C ILE A 16 -2.68 21.27 -9.20
N LEU A 17 -3.28 21.24 -10.39
CA LEU A 17 -4.07 20.07 -10.83
C LEU A 17 -3.19 18.82 -10.98
N SER A 18 -1.99 18.97 -11.57
CA SER A 18 -1.06 17.87 -11.74
C SER A 18 -0.53 17.37 -10.38
N MET A 19 -0.28 18.26 -9.42
CA MET A 19 0.13 17.88 -8.06
C MET A 19 -0.99 17.15 -7.32
N CYS A 20 -2.24 17.63 -7.40
CA CYS A 20 -3.39 16.94 -6.82
C CYS A 20 -3.58 15.54 -7.42
N ALA A 21 -3.43 15.41 -8.74
CA ALA A 21 -3.49 14.11 -9.42
C ALA A 21 -2.38 13.17 -8.97
N LEU A 22 -1.14 13.66 -8.82
CA LEU A 22 0.00 12.89 -8.31
C LEU A 22 -0.25 12.38 -6.89
N ILE A 23 -0.70 13.24 -5.97
CA ILE A 23 -1.01 12.88 -4.59
C ILE A 23 -2.14 11.83 -4.57
N GLY A 24 -3.19 12.02 -5.34
CA GLY A 24 -4.28 11.05 -5.48
C GLY A 24 -3.80 9.69 -6.00
N LEU A 25 -2.93 9.69 -7.01
CA LEU A 25 -2.34 8.46 -7.55
C LEU A 25 -1.50 7.71 -6.51
N ILE A 26 -0.64 8.43 -5.78
CA ILE A 26 0.20 7.84 -4.71
C ILE A 26 -0.66 7.23 -3.61
N TYR A 27 -1.73 7.92 -3.20
CA TYR A 27 -2.68 7.40 -2.23
C TYR A 27 -3.35 6.10 -2.69
N ILE A 28 -3.83 6.07 -3.94
CA ILE A 28 -4.48 4.87 -4.53
C ILE A 28 -3.49 3.70 -4.60
N VAL A 29 -2.27 3.96 -5.11
CA VAL A 29 -1.23 2.93 -5.22
C VAL A 29 -0.82 2.42 -3.84
N GLY A 30 -0.61 3.32 -2.86
CA GLY A 30 -0.27 2.94 -1.48
C GLY A 30 -1.36 2.08 -0.84
N LYS A 31 -2.63 2.44 -1.00
CA LYS A 31 -3.76 1.67 -0.48
C LYS A 31 -3.90 0.30 -1.15
N SER A 32 -3.70 0.24 -2.47
CA SER A 32 -3.70 -1.02 -3.21
C SER A 32 -2.57 -1.95 -2.76
N GLN A 33 -1.37 -1.40 -2.54
CA GLN A 33 -0.21 -2.14 -2.03
C GLN A 33 -0.44 -2.68 -0.61
N GLU A 34 -0.99 -1.84 0.28
CA GLU A 34 -1.37 -2.28 1.64
C GLU A 34 -2.33 -3.46 1.57
N GLN A 35 -3.40 -3.35 0.78
CA GLN A 35 -4.40 -4.40 0.65
C GLN A 35 -3.81 -5.70 0.10
N GLN A 36 -2.95 -5.61 -0.92
CA GLN A 36 -2.26 -6.77 -1.48
C GLN A 36 -1.35 -7.44 -0.46
N ASN A 37 -0.55 -6.66 0.27
CA ASN A 37 0.36 -7.18 1.29
C ASN A 37 -0.41 -7.78 2.48
N ARG A 38 -1.55 -7.22 2.88
CA ARG A 38 -2.43 -7.82 3.90
C ARG A 38 -3.05 -9.13 3.42
N THR A 39 -3.47 -9.20 2.16
CA THR A 39 -3.99 -10.44 1.57
C THR A 39 -2.93 -11.53 1.54
N ASN A 40 -1.71 -11.20 1.12
CA ASN A 40 -0.58 -12.15 1.12
C ASN A 40 -0.24 -12.59 2.55
N ALA A 41 -0.21 -11.66 3.51
CA ALA A 41 0.01 -11.99 4.91
C ALA A 41 -1.10 -12.91 5.45
N LYS A 42 -2.37 -12.68 5.09
CA LYS A 42 -3.48 -13.53 5.52
C LYS A 42 -3.34 -14.96 4.98
N LEU A 43 -2.96 -15.12 3.72
CA LEU A 43 -2.70 -16.43 3.12
C LEU A 43 -1.54 -17.15 3.82
N ASN A 44 -0.47 -16.42 4.13
CA ASN A 44 0.65 -16.98 4.87
C ASN A 44 0.25 -17.34 6.30
N ALA A 45 -0.50 -16.48 7.01
CA ALA A 45 -1.00 -16.78 8.35
C ALA A 45 -1.83 -18.06 8.36
N MET A 46 -2.75 -18.22 7.41
CA MET A 46 -3.56 -19.42 7.24
C MET A 46 -2.68 -20.66 6.99
N THR A 47 -1.76 -20.57 6.03
CA THR A 47 -0.89 -21.70 5.66
C THR A 47 -0.05 -22.18 6.85
N TYR A 48 0.55 -21.24 7.58
CA TYR A 48 1.41 -21.60 8.73
C TYR A 48 0.62 -21.98 9.96
N ALA A 49 -0.58 -21.42 10.17
CA ALA A 49 -1.47 -21.86 11.24
C ALA A 49 -1.92 -23.33 11.04
N GLU A 50 -2.30 -23.68 9.80
CA GLU A 50 -2.66 -25.08 9.47
C GLU A 50 -1.47 -26.03 9.61
N ARG A 51 -0.27 -25.57 9.29
CA ARG A 51 0.94 -26.36 9.49
C ARG A 51 1.26 -26.56 10.97
N ILE A 52 1.21 -25.50 11.79
CA ILE A 52 1.35 -25.55 13.24
C ILE A 52 0.29 -26.48 13.84
N ASN A 53 -0.96 -26.39 13.36
CA ASN A 53 -2.03 -27.30 13.76
C ASN A 53 -1.65 -28.76 13.48
N GLY A 54 -1.17 -29.05 12.28
CA GLY A 54 -0.72 -30.42 11.91
C GLY A 54 0.40 -30.94 12.81
N GLU A 55 1.40 -30.11 13.08
CA GLU A 55 2.55 -30.45 13.96
C GLU A 55 2.08 -30.68 15.42
N LEU A 56 1.16 -29.87 15.93
CA LEU A 56 0.54 -30.07 17.24
C LEU A 56 -0.30 -31.36 17.28
N MET A 57 -1.10 -31.62 16.25
CA MET A 57 -1.93 -32.81 16.15
C MET A 57 -1.09 -34.10 16.12
N GLU A 58 0.09 -34.08 15.49
CA GLU A 58 1.03 -35.19 15.50
C GLU A 58 1.53 -35.46 16.94
N GLY A 59 1.99 -34.43 17.66
CA GLY A 59 2.40 -34.56 19.03
C GLY A 59 1.28 -35.02 19.99
N ILE A 60 0.06 -34.54 19.81
CA ILE A 60 -1.12 -34.93 20.59
C ILE A 60 -1.49 -36.40 20.30
N GLY A 61 -1.33 -36.85 19.05
CA GLY A 61 -1.62 -38.22 18.60
C GLY A 61 -0.83 -39.30 19.39
N VAL A 62 0.30 -38.93 20.03
CA VAL A 62 1.02 -39.81 20.97
C VAL A 62 0.11 -40.19 22.12
N THR A 63 -0.69 -39.27 22.67
CA THR A 63 -1.63 -39.59 23.78
C THR A 63 -2.76 -40.50 23.31
N ASP A 64 -3.24 -40.39 22.08
CA ASP A 64 -4.26 -41.28 21.52
C ASP A 64 -3.73 -42.69 21.34
N THR A 65 -2.51 -42.82 20.83
CA THR A 65 -1.84 -44.12 20.68
C THR A 65 -1.63 -44.80 22.05
N LEU A 66 -1.16 -44.03 23.01
CA LEU A 66 -0.96 -44.54 24.38
C LEU A 66 -2.29 -44.92 25.06
N LYS A 67 -3.36 -44.15 24.84
CA LYS A 67 -4.74 -44.44 25.24
C LYS A 67 -5.20 -45.82 24.72
N GLN A 68 -4.96 -46.09 23.43
CA GLN A 68 -5.30 -47.41 22.88
C GLN A 68 -4.51 -48.54 23.48
N VAL A 69 -3.23 -48.32 23.83
CA VAL A 69 -2.42 -49.32 24.54
C VAL A 69 -3.00 -49.59 25.92
N VAL A 70 -3.38 -48.57 26.70
CA VAL A 70 -4.05 -48.70 28.02
C VAL A 70 -5.34 -49.50 27.91
N ILE A 71 -6.21 -49.13 26.97
CA ILE A 71 -7.51 -49.79 26.77
C ILE A 71 -7.31 -51.25 26.40
N SER A 72 -6.41 -51.55 25.46
CA SER A 72 -6.13 -52.91 24.99
C SER A 72 -5.53 -53.81 26.08
N GLY A 73 -4.84 -53.20 27.04
CA GLY A 73 -4.23 -53.86 28.18
C GLY A 73 -5.10 -53.89 29.45
N ASP A 74 -6.42 -53.53 29.33
CA ASP A 74 -7.34 -53.44 30.45
C ASP A 74 -6.76 -52.64 31.64
N GLY A 75 -6.20 -51.48 31.31
CA GLY A 75 -5.58 -50.57 32.29
C GLY A 75 -4.12 -50.87 32.65
N ASN A 76 -3.55 -51.93 32.09
CA ASN A 76 -2.14 -52.29 32.29
C ASN A 76 -1.31 -51.97 31.05
N ILE A 77 -0.19 -51.31 31.22
CA ILE A 77 0.79 -51.11 30.15
C ILE A 77 2.03 -51.95 30.43
N ASN A 78 2.06 -53.15 29.84
CA ASN A 78 3.26 -53.94 29.88
C ASN A 78 4.37 -53.31 29.06
N GLY A 79 5.50 -52.95 29.71
CA GLY A 79 6.63 -52.34 29.03
C GLY A 79 6.39 -50.87 28.65
N PHE A 80 5.76 -50.08 29.52
CA PHE A 80 5.52 -48.65 29.33
C PHE A 80 6.76 -47.91 28.82
N TYR A 81 7.91 -48.16 29.41
CA TYR A 81 9.17 -47.49 29.06
C TYR A 81 9.62 -47.79 27.63
N ASP A 82 9.45 -49.03 27.16
CA ASP A 82 9.79 -49.40 25.77
C ASP A 82 8.82 -48.76 24.80
N VAL A 83 7.53 -48.74 25.14
CA VAL A 83 6.48 -48.08 24.31
C VAL A 83 6.75 -46.59 24.24
N ALA A 84 6.97 -45.94 25.37
CA ALA A 84 7.21 -44.50 25.42
C ALA A 84 8.53 -44.11 24.72
N ALA A 85 9.61 -44.91 24.88
CA ALA A 85 10.87 -44.66 24.20
C ALA A 85 10.75 -44.67 22.68
N ASN A 86 9.90 -45.56 22.12
CA ASN A 86 9.65 -45.63 20.67
C ASN A 86 8.76 -44.49 20.14
N MET A 87 8.06 -43.75 21.00
CA MET A 87 7.21 -42.62 20.65
C MET A 87 7.90 -41.24 20.86
N MET A 88 9.11 -41.24 21.47
CA MET A 88 9.86 -40.01 21.70
C MET A 88 10.45 -39.44 20.41
N ASP A 89 10.36 -38.16 20.27
CA ASP A 89 11.11 -37.39 19.30
C ASP A 89 11.68 -36.09 19.91
N ASP A 90 12.32 -35.25 19.10
CA ASP A 90 12.97 -34.04 19.59
C ASP A 90 11.98 -32.98 20.12
N SER A 91 10.71 -33.06 19.75
CA SER A 91 9.65 -32.13 20.16
C SER A 91 8.95 -32.55 21.46
N ILE A 92 9.17 -33.78 21.92
CA ILE A 92 8.55 -34.32 23.11
C ILE A 92 9.50 -34.23 24.31
N GLN A 93 9.04 -33.64 25.41
CA GLN A 93 9.76 -33.56 26.66
C GLN A 93 9.60 -34.83 27.49
N SER A 94 8.38 -35.33 27.60
CA SER A 94 8.07 -36.55 28.34
C SER A 94 6.71 -37.14 27.94
N ILE A 95 6.61 -38.46 28.12
CA ILE A 95 5.37 -39.21 28.00
C ILE A 95 5.05 -39.79 29.39
N GLN A 96 3.75 -39.68 29.78
CA GLN A 96 3.37 -40.04 31.16
C GLN A 96 2.01 -40.74 31.15
N ILE A 97 1.79 -41.55 32.21
CA ILE A 97 0.48 -42.11 32.55
C ILE A 97 0.09 -41.74 33.96
N ALA A 98 -1.20 -41.49 34.17
CA ALA A 98 -1.76 -41.06 35.43
C ALA A 98 -3.03 -41.84 35.79
N PRO A 99 -2.93 -43.11 36.23
CA PRO A 99 -4.09 -43.84 36.74
C PRO A 99 -4.75 -43.10 37.91
N ASN A 100 -6.07 -43.02 37.91
CA ASN A 100 -6.86 -42.24 38.88
C ASN A 100 -6.44 -40.77 39.02
N GLY A 101 -5.74 -40.23 37.99
CA GLY A 101 -5.27 -38.86 37.97
C GLY A 101 -3.95 -38.61 38.65
N VAL A 102 -3.28 -39.66 39.20
CA VAL A 102 -1.95 -39.56 39.81
C VAL A 102 -0.91 -40.07 38.85
N VAL A 103 0.10 -39.26 38.54
CA VAL A 103 1.20 -39.65 37.64
C VAL A 103 2.05 -40.73 38.29
N THR A 104 2.01 -41.94 37.73
CA THR A 104 2.73 -43.09 38.24
C THR A 104 3.99 -43.44 37.45
N GLU A 105 3.97 -43.27 36.14
CA GLU A 105 5.10 -43.56 35.25
C GLU A 105 5.37 -42.36 34.30
N ILE A 106 6.65 -42.05 34.12
CA ILE A 106 7.13 -40.95 33.28
C ILE A 106 8.35 -41.42 32.49
N TYR A 107 8.38 -41.18 31.21
CA TYR A 107 9.55 -41.39 30.36
C TYR A 107 9.98 -40.09 29.69
N PRO A 108 11.26 -39.71 29.71
CA PRO A 108 12.35 -40.31 30.51
C PRO A 108 12.17 -40.02 31.99
N GLU A 109 12.66 -40.93 32.83
CA GLU A 109 12.63 -40.77 34.31
C GLU A 109 13.59 -39.69 34.82
N GLU A 110 14.71 -39.50 34.14
CA GLU A 110 15.73 -38.56 34.54
C GLU A 110 15.19 -37.11 34.54
N GLY A 111 15.25 -36.47 35.72
CA GLY A 111 14.74 -35.12 35.93
C GLY A 111 13.22 -35.02 36.13
N ASN A 112 12.48 -36.14 36.16
CA ASN A 112 11.04 -36.19 36.35
C ASN A 112 10.70 -36.95 37.65
N GLU A 113 9.74 -36.43 38.43
CA GLU A 113 9.33 -37.07 39.70
C GLU A 113 7.98 -37.79 39.49
N SER A 114 8.01 -39.15 39.51
CA SER A 114 6.80 -39.97 39.50
C SER A 114 6.15 -40.08 40.88
N GLY A 115 4.83 -40.35 40.92
CA GLY A 115 4.09 -40.62 42.14
C GLY A 115 3.75 -39.44 43.05
N LYS A 116 4.20 -38.25 42.74
CA LYS A 116 3.97 -37.02 43.53
C LYS A 116 2.99 -36.00 42.90
N ILE A 117 2.55 -36.22 41.68
CA ILE A 117 1.69 -35.26 40.94
C ILE A 117 0.28 -35.83 40.88
N ASP A 118 -0.60 -35.28 41.69
CA ASP A 118 -2.06 -35.55 41.64
C ASP A 118 -2.74 -34.48 40.78
N LEU A 119 -3.03 -34.82 39.54
CA LEU A 119 -3.59 -33.91 38.57
C LEU A 119 -5.04 -33.51 38.86
N ILE A 120 -5.78 -34.27 39.61
CA ILE A 120 -7.19 -34.01 39.94
C ILE A 120 -7.34 -33.04 41.10
N ASN A 121 -6.48 -33.19 42.13
CA ASN A 121 -6.54 -32.42 43.39
C ASN A 121 -5.51 -31.28 43.45
N ASP A 122 -4.64 -31.14 42.45
CA ASP A 122 -3.67 -30.06 42.38
C ASP A 122 -4.36 -28.68 42.25
N SER A 123 -3.83 -27.64 42.90
CA SER A 123 -4.38 -26.31 42.96
C SER A 123 -4.42 -25.63 41.57
N ASP A 124 -3.38 -25.87 40.77
CA ASP A 124 -3.16 -25.14 39.48
C ASP A 124 -3.61 -25.95 38.25
N ARG A 125 -3.62 -27.29 38.40
CA ARG A 125 -3.90 -28.27 37.33
C ARG A 125 -5.25 -28.95 37.47
N GLY A 126 -5.82 -28.92 38.69
CA GLY A 126 -7.02 -29.70 39.00
C GLY A 126 -8.28 -29.29 38.26
N GLU A 127 -8.49 -28.01 38.11
CA GLU A 127 -9.69 -27.52 37.41
C GLU A 127 -9.76 -28.00 35.94
N ILE A 128 -8.66 -27.82 35.22
CA ILE A 128 -8.60 -28.18 33.80
C ILE A 128 -8.57 -29.70 33.60
N SER A 129 -7.93 -30.45 34.57
CA SER A 129 -7.92 -31.91 34.53
C SER A 129 -9.31 -32.52 34.84
N ARG A 130 -10.04 -31.97 35.81
CA ARG A 130 -11.44 -32.34 36.04
C ARG A 130 -12.33 -32.02 34.81
N TYR A 131 -12.11 -30.88 34.18
CA TYR A 131 -12.83 -30.55 32.96
C TYR A 131 -12.57 -31.58 31.85
N ALA A 132 -11.33 -31.97 31.62
CA ALA A 132 -10.99 -33.00 30.64
C ALA A 132 -11.67 -34.33 30.97
N ARG A 133 -11.61 -34.76 32.22
CA ARG A 133 -12.29 -35.98 32.71
C ARG A 133 -13.81 -35.87 32.48
N ASP A 134 -14.46 -34.83 32.98
CA ASP A 134 -15.91 -34.77 33.05
C ASP A 134 -16.58 -34.57 31.63
N ASN A 135 -15.79 -34.11 30.66
CA ASN A 135 -16.26 -33.93 29.29
C ASN A 135 -15.67 -34.93 28.26
N ASP A 136 -14.86 -35.91 28.72
CA ASP A 136 -14.13 -36.87 27.86
C ASP A 136 -13.43 -36.18 26.68
N THR A 137 -12.68 -35.13 26.98
CA THR A 137 -12.00 -34.31 25.97
C THR A 137 -10.52 -34.13 26.25
N VAL A 138 -9.72 -34.12 25.18
CA VAL A 138 -8.31 -33.76 25.28
C VAL A 138 -8.19 -32.29 25.65
N ILE A 139 -7.25 -31.98 26.55
CA ILE A 139 -6.95 -30.59 26.91
C ILE A 139 -5.46 -30.30 26.78
N MET A 140 -5.14 -29.05 26.49
CA MET A 140 -3.76 -28.53 26.44
C MET A 140 -3.61 -27.42 27.48
N GLN A 141 -2.67 -27.60 28.43
CA GLN A 141 -2.34 -26.59 29.41
C GLN A 141 -0.92 -26.05 29.16
N GLY A 142 -0.78 -24.77 29.23
CA GLY A 142 0.52 -24.09 29.04
C GLY A 142 0.45 -22.94 28.04
N PRO A 143 1.61 -22.33 27.69
CA PRO A 143 2.97 -22.86 27.98
C PRO A 143 3.35 -22.80 29.46
N LEU A 144 3.93 -23.89 29.97
CA LEU A 144 4.44 -24.03 31.31
C LEU A 144 5.97 -23.97 31.30
N GLU A 145 6.57 -23.31 32.27
CA GLU A 145 8.02 -23.32 32.42
C GLU A 145 8.47 -24.72 32.86
N LEU A 146 9.41 -25.31 32.12
CA LEU A 146 9.92 -26.63 32.36
C LEU A 146 11.09 -26.60 33.39
N LYS A 147 11.17 -27.56 34.29
CA LYS A 147 12.26 -27.64 35.28
C LYS A 147 13.66 -27.72 34.65
N GLN A 148 13.74 -28.26 33.43
CA GLN A 148 14.99 -28.40 32.67
C GLN A 148 15.27 -27.18 31.77
N GLY A 149 14.47 -26.12 31.90
CA GLY A 149 14.51 -24.92 31.10
C GLY A 149 13.61 -24.97 29.85
N GLY A 150 13.24 -23.80 29.32
CA GLY A 150 12.31 -23.69 28.22
C GLY A 150 10.84 -23.77 28.64
N TYR A 151 9.98 -23.91 27.65
CA TYR A 151 8.52 -23.97 27.85
C TYR A 151 7.96 -25.28 27.26
N GLY A 152 6.86 -25.76 27.84
CA GLY A 152 6.16 -26.94 27.36
C GLY A 152 4.65 -26.80 27.44
N ILE A 153 3.96 -27.54 26.59
CA ILE A 153 2.49 -27.68 26.60
C ILE A 153 2.18 -29.08 27.12
N ALA A 154 1.43 -29.14 28.21
CA ALA A 154 0.98 -30.40 28.77
C ALA A 154 -0.37 -30.80 28.12
N VAL A 155 -0.35 -31.87 27.36
CA VAL A 155 -1.53 -32.49 26.78
C VAL A 155 -2.02 -33.62 27.66
N ARG A 156 -3.30 -33.60 28.02
CA ARG A 156 -3.92 -34.66 28.82
C ARG A 156 -5.12 -35.23 28.07
N ASN A 157 -5.10 -36.55 27.86
CA ASN A 157 -6.16 -37.28 27.21
C ASN A 157 -6.81 -38.23 28.24
N PRO A 158 -8.07 -38.06 28.60
CA PRO A 158 -8.75 -38.91 29.54
C PRO A 158 -8.97 -40.31 28.95
N VAL A 159 -8.78 -41.32 29.80
CA VAL A 159 -8.96 -42.73 29.44
C VAL A 159 -10.09 -43.31 30.26
N TYR A 160 -10.99 -43.99 29.62
CA TYR A 160 -12.08 -44.73 30.27
C TYR A 160 -11.99 -46.18 29.87
N LEU A 161 -12.15 -47.07 30.88
CA LEU A 161 -12.30 -48.50 30.64
C LEU A 161 -13.77 -48.88 30.73
N GLU A 162 -14.15 -49.89 29.97
CA GLU A 162 -15.50 -50.41 29.91
C GLU A 162 -15.53 -51.80 30.57
N ASP A 163 -16.41 -52.00 31.53
CA ASP A 163 -16.56 -53.26 32.19
C ASP A 163 -17.40 -54.26 31.31
N GLU A 164 -17.52 -55.52 31.78
CA GLU A 164 -18.31 -56.57 31.10
C GLU A 164 -19.78 -56.20 30.85
N ASN A 165 -20.33 -55.20 31.57
CA ASN A 165 -21.70 -54.70 31.45
C ASN A 165 -21.81 -53.49 30.58
N GLY A 166 -20.70 -53.01 29.98
CA GLY A 166 -20.67 -51.81 29.13
C GLY A 166 -20.63 -50.51 29.95
N GLN A 167 -20.37 -50.55 31.26
CA GLN A 167 -20.27 -49.33 32.06
C GLN A 167 -18.85 -48.76 31.97
N LYS A 168 -18.76 -47.50 31.53
CA LYS A 168 -17.49 -46.76 31.44
C LYS A 168 -17.09 -46.17 32.79
N SER A 169 -15.85 -46.41 33.20
CA SER A 169 -15.23 -45.86 34.40
C SER A 169 -13.96 -45.09 34.03
N PHE A 170 -13.76 -43.95 34.66
CA PHE A 170 -12.53 -43.18 34.46
C PHE A 170 -11.33 -43.95 35.00
N TRP A 171 -10.41 -44.31 34.11
CA TRP A 171 -9.16 -44.99 34.47
C TRP A 171 -8.07 -43.97 34.88
N GLY A 172 -7.94 -42.82 34.12
CA GLY A 172 -6.88 -41.86 34.33
C GLY A 172 -6.61 -41.04 33.07
N PHE A 173 -5.38 -40.61 32.95
CA PHE A 173 -4.90 -39.84 31.80
C PHE A 173 -3.70 -40.47 31.14
N THR A 174 -3.61 -40.39 29.81
CA THR A 174 -2.37 -40.42 29.06
C THR A 174 -1.91 -39.00 28.82
N ILE A 175 -0.60 -38.75 28.91
CA ILE A 175 -0.09 -37.37 28.91
C ILE A 175 1.17 -37.31 28.05
N VAL A 176 1.29 -36.21 27.28
CA VAL A 176 2.54 -35.83 26.62
C VAL A 176 2.86 -34.38 26.97
N ILE A 177 4.12 -34.11 27.23
CA ILE A 177 4.62 -32.75 27.37
C ILE A 177 5.38 -32.41 26.10
N LEU A 178 4.83 -31.46 25.32
CA LEU A 178 5.40 -30.98 24.06
C LEU A 178 6.32 -29.79 24.34
N LYS A 179 7.54 -29.81 23.81
CA LYS A 179 8.49 -28.69 23.96
C LYS A 179 8.12 -27.53 23.02
N VAL A 180 8.22 -26.32 23.51
CA VAL A 180 7.98 -25.08 22.77
C VAL A 180 9.31 -24.31 22.67
N PRO A 181 9.79 -23.96 21.46
CA PRO A 181 9.08 -24.02 20.17
C PRO A 181 9.25 -25.32 19.35
N GLU A 182 9.99 -26.31 19.85
CA GLU A 182 10.46 -27.48 19.08
C GLU A 182 9.31 -28.16 18.30
N ILE A 183 8.12 -28.27 18.91
CA ILE A 183 6.94 -28.92 18.30
C ILE A 183 6.48 -28.25 16.99
N PHE A 184 6.78 -26.96 16.80
CA PHE A 184 6.42 -26.20 15.58
C PHE A 184 7.58 -25.34 15.06
N SER A 185 8.83 -25.74 15.38
CA SER A 185 10.04 -24.96 15.06
C SER A 185 10.16 -24.65 13.57
N ASP A 186 9.91 -25.63 12.71
CA ASP A 186 10.01 -25.49 11.25
C ASP A 186 9.05 -24.45 10.70
N SER A 187 7.82 -24.44 11.22
CA SER A 187 6.79 -23.49 10.82
C SER A 187 7.10 -22.06 11.23
N VAL A 188 7.54 -21.85 12.48
CA VAL A 188 7.85 -20.51 12.99
C VAL A 188 9.16 -19.95 12.42
N GLU A 189 10.15 -20.82 12.17
CA GLU A 189 11.39 -20.44 11.51
C GLU A 189 11.11 -19.99 10.07
N ALA A 190 10.30 -20.72 9.34
CA ALA A 190 9.88 -20.35 8.00
C ALA A 190 9.17 -18.99 7.97
N LEU A 191 8.24 -18.71 8.90
CA LEU A 191 7.61 -17.38 9.03
C LEU A 191 8.64 -16.27 9.21
N SER A 192 9.64 -16.48 10.07
CA SER A 192 10.72 -15.52 10.30
C SER A 192 11.57 -15.29 9.05
N ASN A 193 11.90 -16.37 8.31
CA ASN A 193 12.69 -16.36 7.08
C ASN A 193 11.95 -15.67 5.93
N PHE A 194 10.63 -15.80 5.86
CA PHE A 194 9.78 -15.03 4.95
C PHE A 194 9.59 -13.56 5.35
N GLY A 195 10.31 -13.10 6.39
CA GLY A 195 10.33 -11.69 6.76
C GLY A 195 9.14 -11.23 7.59
N TYR A 196 8.47 -12.15 8.30
CA TYR A 196 7.40 -11.80 9.23
C TYR A 196 7.92 -11.71 10.67
N LYS A 197 7.33 -10.79 11.46
CA LYS A 197 7.23 -10.87 12.92
C LYS A 197 5.93 -11.58 13.22
N TYR A 198 5.92 -12.43 14.24
CA TYR A 198 4.72 -13.19 14.60
C TYR A 198 4.57 -13.28 16.12
N SER A 199 3.36 -13.54 16.56
CA SER A 199 2.99 -13.91 17.92
C SER A 199 2.01 -15.08 17.84
N LEU A 200 2.35 -16.20 18.48
CA LEU A 200 1.48 -17.36 18.61
C LEU A 200 0.89 -17.32 20.02
N GLN A 201 -0.40 -17.43 20.11
CA GLN A 201 -1.18 -17.31 21.33
C GLN A 201 -2.20 -18.46 21.39
N LYS A 202 -2.62 -18.83 22.60
CA LYS A 202 -3.61 -19.85 22.87
C LYS A 202 -4.57 -19.33 23.94
N CYS A 203 -5.86 -19.73 23.90
CA CYS A 203 -6.76 -19.46 25.01
C CYS A 203 -6.27 -20.14 26.29
N ALA A 204 -6.35 -19.41 27.39
CA ALA A 204 -5.95 -19.89 28.72
C ALA A 204 -6.74 -21.13 29.15
N SER A 205 -8.01 -21.19 28.74
CA SER A 205 -8.96 -22.26 29.05
C SER A 205 -10.00 -22.36 27.92
N PRO A 206 -10.58 -23.56 27.67
CA PRO A 206 -11.68 -23.70 26.72
C PRO A 206 -12.93 -22.84 27.03
N ARG A 207 -13.03 -22.33 28.26
CA ARG A 207 -14.14 -21.47 28.73
C ARG A 207 -13.82 -19.97 28.72
N ASP A 208 -12.56 -19.62 28.44
CA ASP A 208 -12.10 -18.24 28.45
C ASP A 208 -11.77 -17.77 27.02
N ASP A 209 -12.04 -16.52 26.71
CA ASP A 209 -11.66 -15.90 25.43
C ASP A 209 -10.39 -15.05 25.58
N THR A 210 -9.68 -15.14 26.72
CA THR A 210 -8.38 -14.49 26.92
C THR A 210 -7.26 -15.33 26.31
N TYR A 211 -6.48 -14.68 25.44
CA TYR A 211 -5.34 -15.32 24.81
C TYR A 211 -4.06 -15.11 25.63
N GLU A 212 -3.35 -16.19 25.87
CA GLU A 212 -2.01 -16.19 26.49
C GLU A 212 -0.93 -16.40 25.45
N TRP A 213 0.19 -15.73 25.64
CA TRP A 213 1.36 -15.85 24.78
C TRP A 213 1.95 -17.26 24.88
N VAL A 214 2.20 -17.86 23.72
CA VAL A 214 2.88 -19.16 23.62
C VAL A 214 4.31 -18.97 23.12
N TYR A 215 4.48 -18.32 21.94
CA TYR A 215 5.79 -18.14 21.35
C TYR A 215 5.84 -16.92 20.39
N GLY A 216 7.07 -16.46 20.06
CA GLY A 216 7.30 -15.33 19.18
C GLY A 216 7.38 -14.00 19.92
N SER A 217 6.84 -12.94 19.34
CA SER A 217 6.88 -11.61 19.94
C SER A 217 5.99 -11.50 21.17
N LYS A 218 6.59 -11.17 22.33
CA LYS A 218 5.84 -10.83 23.56
C LYS A 218 5.24 -9.44 23.52
N LYS A 219 5.76 -8.54 22.65
CA LYS A 219 5.21 -7.20 22.47
C LYS A 219 4.07 -7.27 21.47
N GLU A 220 3.01 -6.56 21.78
CA GLU A 220 1.87 -6.37 20.89
C GLU A 220 2.33 -5.89 19.51
N LEU A 221 1.87 -6.55 18.47
CA LEU A 221 2.16 -6.21 17.09
C LEU A 221 1.18 -5.10 16.67
N ASN A 222 1.71 -4.04 16.08
CA ASN A 222 0.88 -2.93 15.65
C ASN A 222 0.09 -3.27 14.37
N ASN A 223 -1.22 -3.49 14.51
CA ASN A 223 -2.15 -3.78 13.42
C ASN A 223 -1.75 -5.01 12.59
N PRO A 224 -1.51 -6.19 13.25
CA PRO A 224 -1.14 -7.42 12.56
C PRO A 224 -2.28 -7.97 11.72
N VAL A 225 -1.98 -8.96 10.90
CA VAL A 225 -2.98 -9.89 10.38
C VAL A 225 -3.15 -10.99 11.39
N ILE A 226 -4.39 -11.27 11.75
CA ILE A 226 -4.79 -12.27 12.74
C ILE A 226 -5.45 -13.44 12.02
N TYR A 227 -5.07 -14.65 12.42
CA TYR A 227 -5.72 -15.89 12.00
C TYR A 227 -5.96 -16.78 13.22
N ASP A 228 -7.23 -17.03 13.50
CA ASP A 228 -7.65 -17.91 14.57
C ASP A 228 -7.89 -19.32 14.00
N PHE A 229 -7.45 -20.35 14.74
CA PHE A 229 -7.61 -21.75 14.36
C PHE A 229 -7.89 -22.59 15.62
N ASP A 230 -8.37 -23.80 15.42
CA ASP A 230 -8.75 -24.73 16.49
C ASP A 230 -7.85 -25.95 16.49
N VAL A 231 -7.42 -26.36 17.69
CA VAL A 231 -6.66 -27.59 17.92
C VAL A 231 -7.36 -28.37 19.04
N TYR A 232 -8.05 -29.44 18.73
CA TYR A 232 -8.80 -30.27 19.71
C TYR A 232 -9.81 -29.46 20.57
N GLY A 233 -10.44 -28.43 20.00
CA GLY A 233 -11.37 -27.55 20.71
C GLY A 233 -10.73 -26.40 21.50
N ASP A 234 -9.41 -26.33 21.56
CA ASP A 234 -8.68 -25.17 22.08
C ASP A 234 -8.47 -24.13 20.99
N LYS A 235 -8.84 -22.88 21.26
CA LYS A 235 -8.66 -21.77 20.32
C LYS A 235 -7.22 -21.27 20.35
N TRP A 236 -6.64 -21.19 19.16
CA TRP A 236 -5.30 -20.66 18.93
C TRP A 236 -5.37 -19.45 18.03
N ARG A 237 -4.38 -18.57 18.17
CA ARG A 237 -4.26 -17.33 17.38
C ARG A 237 -2.85 -17.15 16.88
N LEU A 238 -2.71 -16.98 15.58
CA LEU A 238 -1.47 -16.58 14.96
C LEU A 238 -1.61 -15.12 14.46
N GLU A 239 -0.79 -14.25 15.03
CA GLU A 239 -0.64 -12.86 14.56
C GLU A 239 0.64 -12.76 13.75
N ILE A 240 0.56 -12.15 12.56
CA ILE A 240 1.75 -11.89 11.74
C ILE A 240 1.77 -10.47 11.21
N LEU A 241 2.99 -9.93 11.11
CA LEU A 241 3.26 -8.59 10.59
C LEU A 241 4.53 -8.63 9.75
N PRO A 242 4.52 -8.18 8.48
CA PRO A 242 5.75 -8.05 7.70
C PRO A 242 6.77 -7.15 8.42
N LYS A 243 8.05 -7.53 8.46
CA LYS A 243 9.12 -6.73 9.10
C LYS A 243 9.23 -5.33 8.48
N SER A 244 8.92 -5.19 7.18
CA SER A 244 8.87 -3.91 6.47
C SER A 244 7.57 -3.13 6.67
N GLY A 245 6.58 -3.69 7.37
CA GLY A 245 5.21 -3.21 7.39
C GLY A 245 4.45 -3.54 6.09
N PHE A 246 3.21 -3.02 5.99
CA PHE A 246 2.37 -3.28 4.81
C PHE A 246 2.60 -2.31 3.65
N TYR A 247 3.38 -1.24 3.86
CA TYR A 247 3.73 -0.24 2.85
C TYR A 247 5.20 -0.37 2.45
N ASN A 248 5.47 -0.31 1.16
CA ASN A 248 6.83 -0.11 0.67
C ASN A 248 7.11 1.39 0.53
N ASN A 249 7.54 2.01 1.62
CA ASN A 249 7.79 3.45 1.67
C ASN A 249 8.80 3.90 0.61
N ASN A 250 9.85 3.13 0.34
CA ASN A 250 10.87 3.49 -0.64
C ASN A 250 10.26 3.60 -2.04
N TYR A 251 9.41 2.66 -2.43
CA TYR A 251 8.72 2.70 -3.73
C TYR A 251 7.83 3.94 -3.85
N LEU A 252 7.04 4.26 -2.82
CA LEU A 252 6.17 5.44 -2.82
C LEU A 252 6.97 6.75 -2.87
N ILE A 253 8.13 6.81 -2.18
CA ILE A 253 9.04 7.96 -2.22
C ILE A 253 9.62 8.15 -3.64
N TYR A 254 10.12 7.10 -4.29
CA TYR A 254 10.63 7.20 -5.66
C TYR A 254 9.53 7.61 -6.65
N MET A 255 8.32 7.08 -6.49
CA MET A 255 7.17 7.47 -7.29
C MET A 255 6.80 8.95 -7.09
N PHE A 256 6.88 9.46 -5.86
CA PHE A 256 6.67 10.88 -5.55
C PHE A 256 7.73 11.76 -6.21
N ILE A 257 9.01 11.43 -6.05
CA ILE A 257 10.11 12.21 -6.65
C ILE A 257 9.97 12.24 -8.17
N GLY A 258 9.79 11.08 -8.81
CA GLY A 258 9.59 10.99 -10.27
C GLY A 258 8.36 11.77 -10.73
N GLY A 259 7.26 11.68 -9.99
CA GLY A 259 6.03 12.42 -10.27
C GLY A 259 6.21 13.93 -10.17
N VAL A 260 6.93 14.43 -9.16
CA VAL A 260 7.25 15.86 -9.01
C VAL A 260 8.06 16.37 -10.21
N ILE A 261 9.05 15.60 -10.67
CA ILE A 261 9.84 15.94 -11.86
C ILE A 261 8.92 16.11 -13.08
N ILE A 262 7.98 15.17 -13.28
CA ILE A 262 7.01 15.23 -14.40
C ILE A 262 6.12 16.46 -14.26
N VAL A 263 5.60 16.78 -13.09
CA VAL A 263 4.79 17.99 -12.83
C VAL A 263 5.55 19.26 -13.17
N LEU A 264 6.83 19.34 -12.79
CA LEU A 264 7.70 20.50 -13.10
C LEU A 264 7.94 20.61 -14.61
N LEU A 265 8.18 19.51 -15.32
CA LEU A 265 8.36 19.49 -16.76
C LEU A 265 7.08 19.93 -17.50
N LEU A 266 5.91 19.44 -17.11
CA LEU A 266 4.63 19.85 -17.68
C LEU A 266 4.36 21.34 -17.45
N THR A 267 4.65 21.84 -16.25
CA THR A 267 4.51 23.25 -15.92
C THR A 267 5.47 24.10 -16.76
N GLY A 268 6.73 23.69 -16.87
CA GLY A 268 7.73 24.36 -17.71
C GLY A 268 7.36 24.37 -19.19
N LEU A 269 6.81 23.26 -19.71
CA LEU A 269 6.31 23.18 -21.08
C LEU A 269 5.15 24.17 -21.32
N THR A 270 4.21 24.29 -20.37
CA THR A 270 3.10 25.27 -20.51
C THR A 270 3.62 26.70 -20.56
N VAL A 271 4.62 27.05 -19.73
CA VAL A 271 5.28 28.36 -19.79
C VAL A 271 5.95 28.58 -21.15
N ALA A 272 6.72 27.61 -21.61
CA ALA A 272 7.42 27.68 -22.90
C ALA A 272 6.45 27.89 -24.06
N LEU A 273 5.36 27.15 -24.11
CA LEU A 273 4.32 27.29 -25.15
C LEU A 273 3.66 28.68 -25.14
N ILE A 274 3.39 29.24 -23.96
CA ILE A 274 2.85 30.59 -23.82
C ILE A 274 3.84 31.63 -24.38
N LEU A 275 5.13 31.52 -24.01
CA LEU A 275 6.18 32.43 -24.47
C LEU A 275 6.39 32.35 -25.99
N ILE A 276 6.44 31.13 -26.54
CA ILE A 276 6.57 30.91 -27.98
C ILE A 276 5.40 31.54 -28.73
N ASN A 277 4.17 31.36 -28.25
CA ASN A 277 2.99 31.93 -28.87
C ASN A 277 2.98 33.49 -28.80
N GLU A 278 3.38 34.07 -27.68
CA GLU A 278 3.54 35.52 -27.52
C GLU A 278 4.62 36.07 -28.47
N ASN A 279 5.79 35.44 -28.54
CA ASN A 279 6.86 35.83 -29.43
C ASN A 279 6.41 35.73 -30.91
N ARG A 280 5.77 34.62 -31.30
CA ARG A 280 5.22 34.46 -32.66
C ARG A 280 4.26 35.57 -33.02
N ASN A 281 3.37 35.94 -32.12
CA ASN A 281 2.40 37.04 -32.38
C ASN A 281 3.10 38.40 -32.47
N ASN A 282 4.13 38.65 -31.69
CA ASN A 282 4.95 39.85 -31.78
C ASN A 282 5.72 39.92 -33.10
N PHE A 283 6.35 38.81 -33.50
CA PHE A 283 7.05 38.75 -34.80
C PHE A 283 6.09 38.96 -35.97
N LYS A 284 4.90 38.36 -35.97
CA LYS A 284 3.89 38.60 -37.00
C LYS A 284 3.55 40.07 -37.05
N ARG A 285 3.30 40.72 -35.91
CA ARG A 285 2.94 42.13 -35.90
C ARG A 285 4.07 43.02 -36.45
N LEU A 286 5.33 42.75 -36.08
CA LEU A 286 6.48 43.51 -36.60
C LEU A 286 6.70 43.29 -38.11
N ALA A 287 6.38 42.09 -38.62
CA ALA A 287 6.51 41.76 -40.02
C ALA A 287 5.47 42.47 -40.93
N VAL A 288 4.28 42.78 -40.38
CA VAL A 288 3.17 43.31 -41.19
C VAL A 288 2.75 44.75 -40.86
N THR A 289 3.36 45.40 -39.84
CA THR A 289 3.05 46.80 -39.49
C THR A 289 4.25 47.71 -39.70
N ASP A 290 4.02 48.95 -40.11
CA ASP A 290 5.01 50.00 -40.12
C ASP A 290 5.31 50.48 -38.70
N ALA A 291 6.58 50.51 -38.37
CA ALA A 291 7.02 50.77 -36.97
C ALA A 291 6.77 52.22 -36.53
N LEU A 292 6.77 53.18 -37.45
CA LEU A 292 6.59 54.59 -37.17
C LEU A 292 5.11 54.95 -36.99
N THR A 293 4.26 54.49 -37.91
CA THR A 293 2.87 54.91 -38.00
C THR A 293 1.85 53.94 -37.42
N GLY A 294 2.29 52.64 -37.19
CA GLY A 294 1.45 51.58 -36.62
C GLY A 294 0.23 51.21 -37.48
N ILE A 295 0.21 51.55 -38.78
CA ILE A 295 -0.67 50.95 -39.81
C ILE A 295 0.09 49.79 -40.47
N TYR A 296 -0.53 49.10 -41.47
CA TYR A 296 0.20 48.05 -42.17
C TYR A 296 1.39 48.61 -42.97
N ASN A 297 2.51 47.86 -42.97
CA ASN A 297 3.56 48.11 -43.95
C ASN A 297 3.12 47.58 -45.33
N ARG A 298 3.89 47.79 -46.36
CA ARG A 298 3.57 47.32 -47.71
C ARG A 298 3.21 45.84 -47.76
N HIS A 299 4.03 45.00 -47.16
CA HIS A 299 3.78 43.55 -47.12
C HIS A 299 2.46 43.19 -46.40
N GLY A 300 2.24 43.80 -45.26
CA GLY A 300 1.01 43.57 -44.44
C GLY A 300 -0.23 44.13 -45.19
N PHE A 301 -0.14 45.24 -45.88
CA PHE A 301 -1.22 45.79 -46.67
C PHE A 301 -1.59 44.82 -47.81
N ASP A 302 -0.62 44.39 -48.62
CA ASP A 302 -0.81 43.47 -49.71
C ASP A 302 -1.44 42.15 -49.24
N GLU A 303 -0.95 41.58 -48.14
CA GLU A 303 -1.47 40.33 -47.54
C GLU A 303 -2.95 40.48 -47.12
N GLN A 304 -3.32 41.60 -46.46
CA GLN A 304 -4.69 41.84 -45.99
C GLN A 304 -5.63 42.08 -47.16
N VAL A 305 -5.22 42.85 -48.18
CA VAL A 305 -6.00 43.07 -49.38
C VAL A 305 -6.24 41.76 -50.12
N GLU A 306 -5.17 40.97 -50.35
CA GLU A 306 -5.30 39.69 -51.03
C GLU A 306 -6.21 38.73 -50.26
N GLN A 307 -6.10 38.68 -48.95
CA GLN A 307 -6.97 37.88 -48.10
C GLN A 307 -8.44 38.30 -48.22
N TYR A 308 -8.73 39.61 -48.20
CA TYR A 308 -10.07 40.13 -48.38
C TYR A 308 -10.65 39.77 -49.75
N MET A 309 -9.89 39.98 -50.83
CA MET A 309 -10.31 39.66 -52.17
C MET A 309 -10.59 38.18 -52.40
N ARG A 310 -9.78 37.30 -51.83
CA ARG A 310 -10.02 35.85 -51.88
C ARG A 310 -11.31 35.44 -51.17
N GLN A 311 -11.64 36.11 -50.06
CA GLN A 311 -12.85 35.80 -49.27
C GLN A 311 -14.12 36.43 -49.89
N ASN A 312 -13.98 37.49 -50.69
CA ASN A 312 -15.09 38.26 -51.25
C ASN A 312 -14.93 38.49 -52.77
N PRO A 313 -14.89 37.45 -53.61
CA PRO A 313 -14.50 37.56 -55.00
C PRO A 313 -15.49 38.34 -55.89
N GLN A 314 -16.70 38.58 -55.38
CA GLN A 314 -17.77 39.29 -56.11
C GLN A 314 -18.01 40.74 -55.62
N LYS A 315 -17.29 41.18 -54.58
CA LYS A 315 -17.46 42.53 -54.05
C LYS A 315 -16.60 43.54 -54.77
N HIS A 316 -17.13 44.74 -54.91
CA HIS A 316 -16.39 45.89 -55.44
C HIS A 316 -15.48 46.42 -54.27
N CYS A 317 -14.39 47.04 -54.65
CA CYS A 317 -13.49 47.70 -53.72
C CYS A 317 -12.85 48.92 -54.42
N VAL A 318 -12.43 49.89 -53.65
CA VAL A 318 -11.63 51.00 -54.07
C VAL A 318 -10.26 50.99 -53.44
N VAL A 319 -9.24 51.20 -54.27
CA VAL A 319 -7.84 51.35 -53.78
C VAL A 319 -7.43 52.79 -54.07
N ALA A 320 -6.93 53.46 -53.07
CA ALA A 320 -6.38 54.82 -53.23
C ALA A 320 -4.90 54.81 -52.75
N MET A 321 -4.08 55.52 -53.42
CA MET A 321 -2.68 55.81 -53.00
C MET A 321 -2.60 57.33 -52.76
N LEU A 322 -1.89 57.63 -51.64
CA LEU A 322 -1.66 59.02 -51.22
C LEU A 322 -0.14 59.22 -51.05
N ASP A 323 0.30 60.39 -51.48
CA ASP A 323 1.68 60.83 -51.29
C ASP A 323 1.61 62.25 -50.66
N ILE A 324 2.62 62.57 -49.81
CA ILE A 324 2.63 63.88 -49.14
C ILE A 324 3.46 64.85 -49.97
N ASP A 325 2.75 65.87 -50.59
CA ASP A 325 3.42 66.88 -51.36
C ASP A 325 4.55 67.58 -50.55
N ASP A 326 5.67 67.78 -51.19
CA ASP A 326 6.85 68.43 -50.61
C ASP A 326 7.37 67.87 -49.26
N PHE A 327 7.12 66.58 -48.96
CA PHE A 327 7.56 65.95 -47.69
C PHE A 327 9.05 66.07 -47.47
N LYS A 328 9.87 66.05 -48.53
CA LYS A 328 11.28 66.27 -48.44
C LYS A 328 11.58 67.66 -47.91
N LEU A 329 10.87 68.69 -48.32
CA LEU A 329 11.05 70.05 -47.83
C LEU A 329 10.75 70.15 -46.32
N VAL A 330 9.75 69.42 -45.83
CA VAL A 330 9.42 69.36 -44.43
C VAL A 330 10.62 68.77 -43.65
N ASN A 331 11.25 67.70 -44.13
CA ASN A 331 12.42 67.09 -43.52
C ASN A 331 13.65 68.05 -43.54
N ASP A 332 13.87 68.72 -44.67
CA ASP A 332 15.04 69.60 -44.88
C ASP A 332 14.94 70.88 -44.05
N VAL A 333 13.71 71.40 -43.83
CA VAL A 333 13.52 72.62 -43.03
C VAL A 333 13.33 72.40 -41.54
N TYR A 334 12.58 71.34 -41.19
CA TYR A 334 12.18 71.08 -39.77
C TYR A 334 12.85 69.88 -39.13
N GLY A 335 13.63 69.16 -39.92
CA GLY A 335 14.32 67.95 -39.50
C GLY A 335 13.46 66.69 -39.53
N HIS A 336 14.11 65.52 -39.58
CA HIS A 336 13.45 64.20 -39.70
C HIS A 336 12.45 63.88 -38.58
N ALA A 337 12.71 64.41 -37.35
CA ALA A 337 11.76 64.23 -36.24
C ALA A 337 10.39 64.90 -36.49
N ALA A 338 10.43 66.07 -37.16
CA ALA A 338 9.18 66.74 -37.57
C ALA A 338 8.46 65.97 -38.69
N GLY A 339 9.22 65.49 -39.68
CA GLY A 339 8.67 64.61 -40.73
C GLY A 339 8.02 63.33 -40.17
N ASP A 340 8.71 62.67 -39.22
CA ASP A 340 8.16 61.49 -38.51
C ASP A 340 6.84 61.84 -37.81
N GLY A 341 6.76 63.01 -37.16
CA GLY A 341 5.54 63.51 -36.54
C GLY A 341 4.40 63.72 -37.51
N VAL A 342 4.69 64.26 -38.74
CA VAL A 342 3.70 64.40 -39.82
C VAL A 342 3.15 63.05 -40.27
N LEU A 343 4.03 62.09 -40.51
CA LEU A 343 3.64 60.73 -40.91
C LEU A 343 2.76 60.06 -39.84
N GLN A 344 3.14 60.18 -38.57
CA GLN A 344 2.35 59.67 -37.46
C GLN A 344 0.97 60.32 -37.37
N LYS A 345 0.94 61.64 -37.51
CA LYS A 345 -0.29 62.41 -37.41
C LYS A 345 -1.26 62.07 -38.59
N LEU A 346 -0.71 61.94 -39.82
CA LEU A 346 -1.49 61.48 -40.97
C LEU A 346 -2.12 60.10 -40.74
N ALA A 347 -1.29 59.15 -40.31
CA ALA A 347 -1.77 57.79 -40.01
C ALA A 347 -2.85 57.78 -38.90
N GLU A 348 -2.70 58.58 -37.84
CA GLU A 348 -3.72 58.77 -36.80
C GLU A 348 -5.00 59.35 -37.36
N SER A 349 -4.91 60.37 -38.20
CA SER A 349 -6.05 60.98 -38.82
C SER A 349 -6.79 60.00 -39.75
N MET A 350 -6.06 59.23 -40.54
CA MET A 350 -6.64 58.16 -41.36
C MET A 350 -7.39 57.11 -40.52
N LYS A 351 -6.77 56.65 -39.38
CA LYS A 351 -7.43 55.70 -38.46
C LYS A 351 -8.71 56.26 -37.81
N GLN A 352 -8.78 57.57 -37.61
CA GLN A 352 -9.96 58.23 -37.03
C GLN A 352 -11.06 58.44 -38.07
N TYR A 353 -10.70 58.78 -39.32
CA TYR A 353 -11.62 59.14 -40.40
C TYR A 353 -12.24 57.91 -41.07
N PHE A 354 -11.45 56.87 -41.31
CA PHE A 354 -11.90 55.66 -41.98
C PHE A 354 -12.49 54.64 -40.99
N SER A 355 -13.47 53.87 -41.50
CA SER A 355 -14.07 52.79 -40.74
C SER A 355 -13.03 51.69 -40.44
N LYS A 356 -13.33 50.80 -39.48
CA LYS A 356 -12.44 49.72 -39.12
C LYS A 356 -12.24 48.66 -40.20
N ASP A 357 -13.12 48.62 -41.18
CA ASP A 357 -13.09 47.67 -42.29
C ASP A 357 -12.14 48.14 -43.41
N VAL A 358 -11.71 49.41 -43.39
CA VAL A 358 -10.74 49.95 -44.32
C VAL A 358 -9.34 49.51 -43.95
N ILE A 359 -8.59 48.95 -44.90
CA ILE A 359 -7.21 48.58 -44.73
C ILE A 359 -6.32 49.77 -45.07
N LEU A 360 -5.48 50.16 -44.08
CA LEU A 360 -4.57 51.30 -44.22
C LEU A 360 -3.14 50.80 -44.21
N GLY A 361 -2.32 51.21 -45.19
CA GLY A 361 -0.93 50.86 -45.32
C GLY A 361 -0.02 52.05 -45.58
N ARG A 362 1.28 51.89 -45.19
CA ARG A 362 2.37 52.79 -45.61
C ARG A 362 3.36 51.98 -46.42
N ASN A 363 3.54 52.35 -47.70
CA ASN A 363 4.40 51.60 -48.61
C ASN A 363 5.89 51.89 -48.43
N GLY A 364 6.22 53.02 -47.83
CA GLY A 364 7.56 53.53 -47.57
C GLY A 364 7.64 55.04 -47.77
N GLY A 365 8.60 55.70 -47.10
CA GLY A 365 8.71 57.15 -47.19
C GLY A 365 7.44 57.89 -46.79
N ASP A 366 6.84 58.61 -47.70
CA ASP A 366 5.61 59.44 -47.62
C ASP A 366 4.38 58.85 -48.33
N GLU A 367 4.54 57.61 -48.86
CA GLU A 367 3.46 56.94 -49.60
C GLU A 367 2.55 56.13 -48.69
N PHE A 368 1.24 56.34 -48.76
CA PHE A 368 0.18 55.63 -48.05
C PHE A 368 -0.78 54.96 -49.02
N SER A 369 -1.27 53.83 -48.63
CA SER A 369 -2.30 53.08 -49.37
C SER A 369 -3.57 52.91 -48.53
N ILE A 370 -4.72 53.00 -49.16
CA ILE A 370 -6.03 52.82 -48.56
C ILE A 370 -6.79 51.81 -49.40
N PHE A 371 -7.32 50.77 -48.82
CA PHE A 371 -8.22 49.83 -49.45
C PHE A 371 -9.56 49.91 -48.72
N MET A 372 -10.58 50.26 -49.49
CA MET A 372 -11.95 50.44 -49.02
C MET A 372 -12.81 49.31 -49.62
N PRO A 373 -13.23 48.36 -48.78
CA PRO A 373 -14.21 47.36 -49.21
C PRO A 373 -15.60 47.98 -49.36
N ASP A 374 -16.39 47.37 -50.23
CA ASP A 374 -17.82 47.76 -50.45
C ASP A 374 -18.68 47.13 -49.35
#